data_c830f9d3e581e0789508fa8dcd90f6ae
#
_entry.id   c830f9d3e581e0789508fa8dcd90f6ae
#
_cell.length_a   1.000
_cell.length_b   1.000
_cell.length_c   1.000
_cell.angle_alpha   90.00
_cell.angle_beta   90.00
_cell.angle_gamma   90.00
#
_symmetry.space_group_name_H-M   'P 1'
#
loop_
_entity.id
_entity.type
_entity.pdbx_description
1 polymer ?
#
loop_
_entity_poly.entity_id
_entity_poly.type
_entity_poly.pdbx_seq_one_letter_code
_entity_poly.pdbx_strand_id
1 'polypeptide(L)'
;MRNKLHADKHPEDWELKRLLGGINLRSTWGKRTYLMIVFICHTGLRIGELTRLTVADVVWGEEPREEVFLSHRITKGQKSRVVPFNDIAKQCVRKLLEFNRKRGFSIGPEAPLFPWKTHGFLPSREAEREIQKLREKVGLSPKITPHSFRHYFANRMKNAGVDPFTMAVILGHASVDTTQMYTNTSSANKRAAVNRLAGKGVA
;
A
#
# COMPACT_ATOMS: atom_id res chain seq x y z
N MET A 1 -6.23 -33.23 7.68
CA MET A 1 -5.04 -32.53 7.17
C MET A 1 -5.45 -31.31 6.34
N ARG A 2 -6.06 -30.31 6.92
CA ARG A 2 -6.40 -29.02 6.29
C ARG A 2 -6.17 -27.95 7.35
N ASN A 3 -5.25 -27.04 7.14
CA ASN A 3 -5.08 -25.73 7.77
C ASN A 3 -3.63 -25.32 8.08
N LYS A 4 -2.61 -25.90 7.40
CA LYS A 4 -1.23 -25.37 7.48
C LYS A 4 -0.87 -24.40 6.34
N LEU A 5 -1.81 -24.04 5.44
CA LEU A 5 -1.51 -23.34 4.19
C LEU A 5 -1.62 -21.80 4.24
N HIS A 6 -2.01 -21.19 5.34
CA HIS A 6 -2.26 -19.73 5.40
C HIS A 6 -1.39 -18.96 6.39
N ALA A 7 -0.63 -19.61 7.27
CA ALA A 7 0.16 -18.91 8.31
C ALA A 7 1.40 -18.17 7.77
N ASP A 8 1.93 -18.53 6.59
CA ASP A 8 3.25 -18.08 6.14
C ASP A 8 3.25 -17.12 4.94
N LYS A 9 2.16 -16.39 4.70
CA LYS A 9 2.03 -15.56 3.47
C LYS A 9 2.40 -14.09 3.63
N HIS A 10 2.71 -13.63 4.82
CA HIS A 10 3.12 -12.26 5.07
C HIS A 10 4.50 -12.21 5.73
N PRO A 11 5.28 -11.14 5.55
CA PRO A 11 6.52 -10.97 6.28
C PRO A 11 6.24 -10.78 7.77
N GLU A 12 7.11 -11.31 8.61
CA GLU A 12 7.18 -10.97 10.02
C GLU A 12 7.77 -9.55 10.19
N ASP A 13 7.54 -8.92 11.35
CA ASP A 13 8.02 -7.56 11.61
C ASP A 13 9.55 -7.44 11.45
N TRP A 14 10.31 -8.44 11.88
CA TRP A 14 11.78 -8.44 11.73
C TRP A 14 12.22 -8.58 10.27
N GLU A 15 11.48 -9.35 9.44
CA GLU A 15 11.75 -9.48 8.01
C GLU A 15 11.49 -8.15 7.30
N LEU A 16 10.38 -7.47 7.64
CA LEU A 16 10.07 -6.17 7.09
C LEU A 16 11.12 -5.12 7.50
N LYS A 17 11.54 -5.10 8.78
CA LYS A 17 12.63 -4.25 9.27
C LYS A 17 13.93 -4.50 8.52
N ARG A 18 14.30 -5.78 8.34
CA ARG A 18 15.51 -6.16 7.60
C ARG A 18 15.44 -5.74 6.13
N LEU A 19 14.28 -5.94 5.49
CA LEU A 19 14.05 -5.51 4.11
C LEU A 19 14.22 -3.98 3.97
N LEU A 20 13.53 -3.21 4.78
CA LEU A 20 13.58 -1.75 4.77
C LEU A 20 14.98 -1.21 5.11
N GLY A 21 15.67 -1.83 6.07
CA GLY A 21 17.04 -1.49 6.45
C GLY A 21 18.07 -1.77 5.34
N GLY A 22 17.78 -2.68 4.43
CA GLY A 22 18.64 -2.97 3.27
C GLY A 22 18.56 -1.93 2.14
N ILE A 23 17.63 -0.98 2.23
CA ILE A 23 17.42 0.06 1.21
C ILE A 23 18.43 1.20 1.38
N ASN A 24 19.19 1.48 0.33
CA ASN A 24 20.02 2.67 0.29
C ASN A 24 19.16 3.91 0.01
N LEU A 25 18.77 4.64 1.05
CA LEU A 25 17.94 5.85 0.94
C LEU A 25 18.63 7.02 0.20
N ARG A 26 19.96 6.96 0.01
CA ARG A 26 20.71 7.94 -0.78
C ARG A 26 20.69 7.64 -2.28
N SER A 27 20.34 6.42 -2.67
CA SER A 27 20.21 6.06 -4.09
C SER A 27 19.05 6.77 -4.75
N THR A 28 19.12 6.91 -6.07
CA THR A 28 18.11 7.63 -6.87
C THR A 28 16.68 7.15 -6.61
N TRP A 29 16.49 5.85 -6.45
CA TRP A 29 15.16 5.26 -6.29
C TRP A 29 14.90 4.64 -4.92
N GLY A 30 15.93 4.56 -4.05
CA GLY A 30 15.80 3.89 -2.76
C GLY A 30 14.71 4.52 -1.89
N LYS A 31 14.66 5.85 -1.79
CA LYS A 31 13.62 6.55 -1.00
C LYS A 31 12.21 6.25 -1.55
N ARG A 32 12.03 6.22 -2.88
CA ARG A 32 10.75 5.84 -3.50
C ARG A 32 10.36 4.39 -3.18
N THR A 33 11.30 3.43 -3.33
CA THR A 33 11.07 2.02 -3.04
C THR A 33 10.72 1.80 -1.57
N TYR A 34 11.41 2.49 -0.66
CA TYR A 34 11.10 2.49 0.77
C TYR A 34 9.66 2.94 1.02
N LEU A 35 9.30 4.14 0.52
CA LEU A 35 7.96 4.71 0.69
C LEU A 35 6.88 3.84 0.04
N MET A 36 7.17 3.20 -1.09
CA MET A 36 6.27 2.25 -1.76
C MET A 36 5.94 1.06 -0.87
N ILE A 37 6.94 0.43 -0.27
CA ILE A 37 6.75 -0.73 0.62
C ILE A 37 5.96 -0.32 1.86
N VAL A 38 6.35 0.78 2.52
CA VAL A 38 5.64 1.29 3.70
C VAL A 38 4.19 1.63 3.35
N PHE A 39 3.95 2.29 2.22
CA PHE A 39 2.59 2.65 1.79
C PHE A 39 1.70 1.43 1.57
N ILE A 40 2.22 0.34 0.92
CA ILE A 40 1.47 -0.92 0.78
C ILE A 40 1.14 -1.52 2.15
N CYS A 41 2.10 -1.53 3.07
CA CYS A 41 1.92 -2.06 4.42
C CYS A 41 0.89 -1.28 5.26
N HIS A 42 0.52 -0.07 4.85
CA HIS A 42 -0.44 0.79 5.55
C HIS A 42 -1.74 1.07 4.78
N THR A 43 -1.85 0.59 3.53
CA THR A 43 -3.05 0.76 2.70
C THR A 43 -3.59 -0.56 2.15
N GLY A 44 -2.76 -1.59 2.09
CA GLY A 44 -3.10 -2.88 1.51
C GLY A 44 -3.39 -2.84 0.00
N LEU A 45 -2.96 -1.79 -0.71
CA LEU A 45 -3.12 -1.69 -2.17
C LEU A 45 -2.39 -2.81 -2.89
N ARG A 46 -2.98 -3.29 -3.99
CA ARG A 46 -2.26 -4.15 -4.93
C ARG A 46 -1.18 -3.34 -5.64
N ILE A 47 -0.05 -3.96 -5.98
CA ILE A 47 1.04 -3.26 -6.66
C ILE A 47 0.56 -2.57 -7.95
N GLY A 48 -0.30 -3.22 -8.71
CA GLY A 48 -0.86 -2.65 -9.93
C GLY A 48 -1.84 -1.50 -9.69
N GLU A 49 -2.47 -1.40 -8.53
CA GLU A 49 -3.29 -0.26 -8.12
C GLU A 49 -2.38 0.91 -7.73
N LEU A 50 -1.41 0.63 -6.85
CA LEU A 50 -0.44 1.61 -6.38
C LEU A 50 0.30 2.30 -7.52
N THR A 51 0.81 1.54 -8.48
CA THR A 51 1.60 2.08 -9.60
C THR A 51 0.80 2.92 -10.59
N ARG A 52 -0.54 2.93 -10.50
CA ARG A 52 -1.42 3.77 -11.32
C ARG A 52 -1.94 5.02 -10.60
N LEU A 53 -1.58 5.21 -9.33
CA LEU A 53 -2.01 6.40 -8.60
C LEU A 53 -1.39 7.66 -9.20
N THR A 54 -2.22 8.65 -9.42
CA THR A 54 -1.81 10.02 -9.71
C THR A 54 -1.76 10.83 -8.41
N VAL A 55 -1.18 12.00 -8.48
CA VAL A 55 -1.17 12.94 -7.35
C VAL A 55 -2.60 13.31 -6.95
N ALA A 56 -3.50 13.57 -7.91
CA ALA A 56 -4.91 13.91 -7.64
C ALA A 56 -5.69 12.80 -6.92
N ASP A 57 -5.30 11.52 -7.09
CA ASP A 57 -5.96 10.42 -6.39
C ASP A 57 -5.72 10.49 -4.86
N VAL A 58 -4.61 11.07 -4.41
CA VAL A 58 -4.16 11.02 -3.01
C VAL A 58 -3.95 12.39 -2.35
N VAL A 59 -4.08 13.48 -3.12
CA VAL A 59 -3.89 14.86 -2.65
C VAL A 59 -5.11 15.70 -2.98
N TRP A 60 -5.46 16.63 -2.07
CA TRP A 60 -6.45 17.67 -2.28
C TRP A 60 -5.87 19.00 -1.82
N GLY A 61 -5.79 19.97 -2.73
CA GLY A 61 -5.01 21.18 -2.47
C GLY A 61 -3.53 20.83 -2.23
N GLU A 62 -3.01 21.17 -1.07
CA GLU A 62 -1.62 20.86 -0.67
C GLU A 62 -1.50 19.67 0.27
N GLU A 63 -2.63 19.10 0.73
CA GLU A 63 -2.68 18.09 1.76
C GLU A 63 -3.05 16.70 1.23
N PRO A 64 -2.50 15.63 1.84
CA PRO A 64 -2.95 14.27 1.57
C PRO A 64 -4.42 14.11 1.91
N ARG A 65 -5.15 13.41 1.04
CA ARG A 65 -6.53 13.02 1.30
C ARG A 65 -6.62 12.12 2.53
N GLU A 66 -7.80 12.05 3.12
CA GLU A 66 -8.12 11.10 4.20
C GLU A 66 -8.30 9.66 3.69
N GLU A 67 -8.52 9.48 2.39
CA GLU A 67 -8.78 8.21 1.73
C GLU A 67 -8.52 8.31 0.23
N VAL A 68 -8.29 7.17 -0.42
CA VAL A 68 -8.21 7.07 -1.87
C VAL A 68 -9.42 6.33 -2.44
N PHE A 69 -10.05 6.89 -3.46
CA PHE A 69 -11.05 6.20 -4.26
C PHE A 69 -10.39 5.45 -5.41
N LEU A 70 -10.39 4.13 -5.32
CA LEU A 70 -9.87 3.27 -6.38
C LEU A 70 -10.96 3.02 -7.42
N SER A 71 -10.96 3.84 -8.45
CA SER A 71 -11.88 3.74 -9.59
C SER A 71 -11.57 2.53 -10.48
N HIS A 72 -12.46 2.23 -11.43
CA HIS A 72 -12.23 1.19 -12.44
C HIS A 72 -10.94 1.39 -13.25
N ARG A 73 -10.52 2.64 -13.47
CA ARG A 73 -9.24 2.99 -14.10
C ARG A 73 -8.05 2.38 -13.35
N ILE A 74 -8.07 2.47 -12.03
CA ILE A 74 -6.99 1.98 -11.15
C ILE A 74 -7.09 0.47 -10.98
N THR A 75 -8.30 -0.06 -10.79
CA THR A 75 -8.53 -1.47 -10.46
C THR A 75 -8.55 -2.41 -11.68
N LYS A 76 -8.43 -1.88 -12.90
CA LYS A 76 -8.55 -2.64 -14.18
C LYS A 76 -9.84 -3.46 -14.27
N GLY A 77 -10.98 -2.82 -14.04
CA GLY A 77 -12.30 -3.45 -14.19
C GLY A 77 -12.78 -4.26 -12.97
N GLN A 78 -12.00 -4.32 -11.89
CA GLN A 78 -12.49 -4.82 -10.61
C GLN A 78 -13.39 -3.77 -9.93
N LYS A 79 -14.17 -4.20 -8.91
CA LYS A 79 -15.05 -3.30 -8.15
C LYS A 79 -14.28 -2.10 -7.60
N SER A 80 -14.84 -0.91 -7.79
CA SER A 80 -14.33 0.32 -7.15
C SER A 80 -14.45 0.20 -5.64
N ARG A 81 -13.52 0.82 -4.92
CA ARG A 81 -13.56 0.88 -3.46
C ARG A 81 -12.83 2.08 -2.91
N VAL A 82 -13.11 2.38 -1.68
CA VAL A 82 -12.40 3.41 -0.90
C VAL A 82 -11.44 2.72 0.06
N VAL A 83 -10.21 3.24 0.13
CA VAL A 83 -9.19 2.82 1.09
C VAL A 83 -8.80 4.01 1.95
N PRO A 84 -9.11 3.99 3.26
CA PRO A 84 -8.75 5.09 4.16
C PRO A 84 -7.24 5.11 4.43
N PHE A 85 -6.70 6.30 4.67
CA PHE A 85 -5.32 6.52 5.05
C PHE A 85 -5.19 6.74 6.55
N ASN A 86 -4.22 6.06 7.17
CA ASN A 86 -3.74 6.42 8.49
C ASN A 86 -2.63 7.49 8.37
N ASP A 87 -2.15 7.99 9.49
CA ASP A 87 -1.15 9.06 9.51
C ASP A 87 0.17 8.66 8.83
N ILE A 88 0.56 7.38 8.90
CA ILE A 88 1.77 6.90 8.21
C ILE A 88 1.57 6.91 6.70
N ALA A 89 0.41 6.50 6.19
CA ALA A 89 0.10 6.58 4.77
C ALA A 89 0.10 8.04 4.27
N LYS A 90 -0.53 8.97 5.04
CA LYS A 90 -0.49 10.40 4.72
C LYS A 90 0.92 10.96 4.74
N GLN A 91 1.74 10.56 5.72
CA GLN A 91 3.15 10.96 5.77
C GLN A 91 3.94 10.41 4.57
N CYS A 92 3.67 9.18 4.12
CA CYS A 92 4.28 8.65 2.89
C CYS A 92 3.94 9.51 1.68
N VAL A 93 2.68 9.95 1.53
CA VAL A 93 2.27 10.85 0.44
C VAL A 93 3.07 12.15 0.49
N ARG A 94 3.15 12.83 1.64
CA ARG A 94 3.95 14.06 1.79
C ARG A 94 5.43 13.84 1.39
N LYS A 95 6.04 12.76 1.88
CA LYS A 95 7.44 12.42 1.56
C LYS A 95 7.64 12.06 0.08
N LEU A 96 6.64 11.47 -0.58
CA LEU A 96 6.69 11.20 -2.02
C LEU A 96 6.61 12.49 -2.84
N LEU A 97 5.73 13.41 -2.48
CA LEU A 97 5.64 14.73 -3.14
C LEU A 97 6.96 15.50 -2.99
N GLU A 98 7.53 15.51 -1.78
CA GLU A 98 8.85 16.10 -1.54
C GLU A 98 9.95 15.44 -2.38
N PHE A 99 9.97 14.11 -2.44
CA PHE A 99 10.90 13.35 -3.28
C PHE A 99 10.73 13.71 -4.76
N ASN A 100 9.50 13.71 -5.27
CA ASN A 100 9.20 14.01 -6.66
C ASN A 100 9.66 15.45 -7.00
N ARG A 101 9.32 16.43 -6.17
CA ARG A 101 9.75 17.84 -6.34
C ARG A 101 11.28 17.96 -6.36
N LYS A 102 11.99 17.35 -5.41
CA LYS A 102 13.46 17.39 -5.34
C LYS A 102 14.15 16.72 -6.53
N ARG A 103 13.47 15.79 -7.20
CA ARG A 103 13.97 15.07 -8.37
C ARG A 103 13.53 15.69 -9.71
N GLY A 104 12.82 16.81 -9.68
CA GLY A 104 12.30 17.45 -10.88
C GLY A 104 11.13 16.74 -11.55
N PHE A 105 10.49 15.78 -10.86
CA PHE A 105 9.25 15.19 -11.36
C PHE A 105 8.09 16.13 -11.12
N SER A 106 7.13 16.10 -12.06
CA SER A 106 5.87 16.81 -11.88
C SER A 106 5.12 16.32 -10.63
N ILE A 107 4.49 17.27 -9.94
CA ILE A 107 3.55 17.03 -8.85
C ILE A 107 2.14 17.54 -9.20
N GLY A 108 1.90 17.86 -10.48
CA GLY A 108 0.57 18.23 -10.97
C GLY A 108 -0.44 17.09 -10.80
N PRO A 109 -1.74 17.38 -10.92
CA PRO A 109 -2.81 16.43 -10.63
C PRO A 109 -2.67 15.07 -11.34
N GLU A 110 -2.33 15.09 -12.63
CA GLU A 110 -2.21 13.88 -13.45
C GLU A 110 -0.83 13.21 -13.37
N ALA A 111 0.12 13.81 -12.63
CA ALA A 111 1.44 13.25 -12.49
C ALA A 111 1.40 11.93 -11.70
N PRO A 112 2.24 10.93 -12.04
CA PRO A 112 2.32 9.70 -11.28
C PRO A 112 2.81 9.95 -9.85
N LEU A 113 2.13 9.36 -8.85
CA LEU A 113 2.60 9.41 -7.46
C LEU A 113 3.94 8.69 -7.31
N PHE A 114 4.12 7.59 -8.05
CA PHE A 114 5.36 6.80 -8.14
C PHE A 114 5.96 6.94 -9.54
N PRO A 115 6.79 7.95 -9.79
CA PRO A 115 7.36 8.17 -11.11
C PRO A 115 8.44 7.14 -11.46
N TRP A 116 8.61 6.92 -12.77
CA TRP A 116 9.62 6.05 -13.35
C TRP A 116 10.38 6.75 -14.48
N LYS A 117 11.69 6.62 -14.49
CA LYS A 117 12.58 7.25 -15.49
C LYS A 117 12.26 8.75 -15.66
N THR A 118 11.95 9.17 -16.88
CA THR A 118 11.84 10.58 -17.23
C THR A 118 10.49 11.22 -16.92
N HIS A 119 9.39 10.56 -16.63
CA HIS A 119 8.08 11.13 -16.20
C HIS A 119 6.92 10.12 -16.30
N GLY A 120 7.22 8.86 -16.59
CA GLY A 120 6.19 7.83 -16.71
C GLY A 120 5.75 7.24 -15.38
N PHE A 121 4.69 6.45 -15.42
CA PHE A 121 4.28 5.61 -14.29
C PHE A 121 5.27 4.45 -14.08
N LEU A 122 5.54 4.13 -12.82
CA LEU A 122 6.34 2.94 -12.47
C LEU A 122 5.61 1.69 -12.96
N PRO A 123 6.20 0.89 -13.87
CA PRO A 123 5.58 -0.38 -14.26
C PRO A 123 5.52 -1.35 -13.08
N SER A 124 4.37 -2.03 -12.89
CA SER A 124 4.21 -2.98 -11.78
C SER A 124 5.31 -4.05 -11.77
N ARG A 125 5.72 -4.52 -12.96
CA ARG A 125 6.81 -5.50 -13.10
C ARG A 125 8.16 -4.96 -12.61
N GLU A 126 8.45 -3.67 -12.81
CA GLU A 126 9.68 -3.07 -12.30
C GLU A 126 9.61 -2.87 -10.78
N ALA A 127 8.45 -2.49 -10.24
CA ALA A 127 8.24 -2.44 -8.79
C ALA A 127 8.45 -3.82 -8.14
N GLU A 128 7.92 -4.88 -8.74
CA GLU A 128 8.15 -6.27 -8.30
C GLU A 128 9.63 -6.65 -8.36
N ARG A 129 10.31 -6.31 -9.47
CA ARG A 129 11.74 -6.57 -9.66
C ARG A 129 12.61 -5.84 -8.63
N GLU A 130 12.28 -4.59 -8.30
CA GLU A 130 12.99 -3.84 -7.25
C GLU A 130 12.88 -4.53 -5.90
N ILE A 131 11.67 -4.97 -5.52
CA ILE A 131 11.43 -5.70 -4.28
C ILE A 131 12.15 -7.05 -4.29
N GLN A 132 12.13 -7.77 -5.42
CA GLN A 132 12.84 -9.03 -5.57
C GLN A 132 14.35 -8.86 -5.34
N LYS A 133 14.98 -7.92 -6.04
CA LYS A 133 16.42 -7.64 -5.89
C LYS A 133 16.78 -7.25 -4.46
N LEU A 134 15.94 -6.43 -3.82
CA LEU A 134 16.14 -6.02 -2.43
C LEU A 134 16.06 -7.22 -1.49
N ARG A 135 15.03 -8.06 -1.62
CA ARG A 135 14.83 -9.28 -0.85
C ARG A 135 16.03 -10.23 -0.97
N GLU A 136 16.51 -10.46 -2.19
CA GLU A 136 17.69 -11.30 -2.48
C GLU A 136 18.94 -10.72 -1.83
N LYS A 137 19.15 -9.41 -1.96
CA LYS A 137 20.29 -8.70 -1.37
C LYS A 137 20.37 -8.89 0.15
N VAL A 138 19.23 -8.89 0.85
CA VAL A 138 19.20 -9.01 2.31
C VAL A 138 18.98 -10.45 2.78
N GLY A 139 18.96 -11.43 1.88
CA GLY A 139 18.85 -12.85 2.21
C GLY A 139 17.50 -13.24 2.82
N LEU A 140 16.40 -12.67 2.31
CA LEU A 140 15.04 -13.01 2.76
C LEU A 140 14.35 -14.02 1.84
N SER A 141 13.32 -14.68 2.38
CA SER A 141 12.55 -15.71 1.69
C SER A 141 11.96 -15.22 0.36
N PRO A 142 11.92 -16.08 -0.70
CA PRO A 142 11.20 -15.80 -1.95
C PRO A 142 9.69 -15.49 -1.76
N LYS A 143 9.11 -15.84 -0.62
CA LYS A 143 7.71 -15.55 -0.28
C LYS A 143 7.44 -14.04 -0.10
N ILE A 144 8.47 -13.23 0.15
CA ILE A 144 8.34 -11.78 0.30
C ILE A 144 8.18 -11.14 -1.08
N THR A 145 6.98 -10.70 -1.36
CA THR A 145 6.53 -10.10 -2.62
C THR A 145 5.62 -8.90 -2.32
N PRO A 146 5.27 -8.05 -3.29
CA PRO A 146 4.27 -7.00 -3.05
C PRO A 146 2.96 -7.52 -2.48
N HIS A 147 2.55 -8.72 -2.88
CA HIS A 147 1.32 -9.34 -2.39
C HIS A 147 1.43 -9.72 -0.90
N SER A 148 2.60 -10.14 -0.44
CA SER A 148 2.84 -10.46 0.97
C SER A 148 2.74 -9.23 1.87
N PHE A 149 3.09 -8.01 1.41
CA PHE A 149 2.89 -6.77 2.16
C PHE A 149 1.40 -6.42 2.33
N ARG A 150 0.59 -6.73 1.32
CA ARG A 150 -0.87 -6.60 1.46
C ARG A 150 -1.41 -7.63 2.47
N HIS A 151 -0.89 -8.84 2.51
CA HIS A 151 -1.22 -9.82 3.56
C HIS A 151 -0.77 -9.34 4.94
N TYR A 152 0.40 -8.71 5.04
CA TYR A 152 0.86 -8.07 6.26
C TYR A 152 -0.14 -7.03 6.77
N PHE A 153 -0.62 -6.13 5.90
CA PHE A 153 -1.67 -5.16 6.25
C PHE A 153 -2.94 -5.85 6.73
N ALA A 154 -3.41 -6.89 6.01
CA ALA A 154 -4.60 -7.66 6.39
C ALA A 154 -4.44 -8.32 7.77
N ASN A 155 -3.27 -8.93 8.03
CA ASN A 155 -2.97 -9.56 9.32
C ASN A 155 -2.92 -8.54 10.46
N ARG A 156 -2.34 -7.36 10.21
CA ARG A 156 -2.35 -6.26 11.21
C ARG A 156 -3.76 -5.79 11.53
N MET A 157 -4.64 -5.63 10.53
CA MET A 157 -6.04 -5.30 10.77
C MET A 157 -6.73 -6.36 11.63
N LYS A 158 -6.52 -7.66 11.32
CA LYS A 158 -7.03 -8.77 12.11
C LYS A 158 -6.56 -8.69 13.56
N ASN A 159 -5.27 -8.49 13.78
CA ASN A 159 -4.67 -8.39 15.12
C ASN A 159 -5.11 -7.13 15.90
N ALA A 160 -5.55 -6.10 15.18
CA ALA A 160 -6.17 -4.89 15.75
C ALA A 160 -7.67 -5.05 16.03
N GLY A 161 -8.25 -6.24 15.81
CA GLY A 161 -9.64 -6.53 16.06
C GLY A 161 -10.61 -5.91 15.05
N VAL A 162 -10.14 -5.64 13.82
CA VAL A 162 -11.02 -5.20 12.74
C VAL A 162 -11.85 -6.38 12.27
N ASP A 163 -13.15 -6.19 12.17
CA ASP A 163 -14.06 -7.25 11.73
C ASP A 163 -13.76 -7.70 10.27
N PRO A 164 -13.99 -9.00 9.95
CA PRO A 164 -13.66 -9.55 8.64
C PRO A 164 -14.38 -8.88 7.47
N PHE A 165 -15.59 -8.38 7.70
CA PHE A 165 -16.37 -7.71 6.65
C PHE A 165 -15.74 -6.35 6.29
N THR A 166 -15.45 -5.52 7.27
CA THR A 166 -14.72 -4.26 7.07
C THR A 166 -13.38 -4.49 6.38
N MET A 167 -12.65 -5.53 6.78
CA MET A 167 -11.40 -5.93 6.11
C MET A 167 -11.62 -6.26 4.64
N ALA A 168 -12.63 -7.07 4.33
CA ALA A 168 -12.94 -7.48 2.97
C ALA A 168 -13.32 -6.28 2.08
N VAL A 169 -14.08 -5.32 2.61
CA VAL A 169 -14.47 -4.08 1.90
C VAL A 169 -13.23 -3.23 1.60
N ILE A 170 -12.36 -2.99 2.59
CA ILE A 170 -11.13 -2.20 2.40
C ILE A 170 -10.20 -2.88 1.39
N LEU A 171 -10.04 -4.19 1.51
CA LEU A 171 -9.18 -4.96 0.61
C LEU A 171 -9.80 -5.20 -0.79
N GLY A 172 -11.11 -5.10 -0.93
CA GLY A 172 -11.80 -5.38 -2.20
C GLY A 172 -11.69 -6.87 -2.58
N HIS A 173 -12.07 -7.76 -1.67
CA HIS A 173 -12.19 -9.17 -1.95
C HIS A 173 -13.50 -9.45 -2.68
N ALA A 174 -13.42 -10.18 -3.81
CA ALA A 174 -14.57 -10.44 -4.69
C ALA A 174 -15.61 -11.40 -4.08
N SER A 175 -15.24 -12.19 -3.09
CA SER A 175 -16.03 -13.31 -2.56
C SER A 175 -16.87 -12.98 -1.31
N VAL A 176 -17.17 -11.72 -1.05
CA VAL A 176 -18.14 -11.38 0.00
C VAL A 176 -19.50 -11.17 -0.65
N ASP A 177 -20.11 -12.25 -1.11
CA ASP A 177 -21.46 -12.28 -1.69
C ASP A 177 -22.60 -12.12 -0.65
N THR A 178 -22.30 -11.64 0.54
CA THR A 178 -23.30 -11.21 1.51
C THR A 178 -23.56 -9.71 1.41
N THR A 179 -23.62 -9.20 0.18
CA THR A 179 -23.68 -7.77 -0.14
C THR A 179 -24.99 -7.08 0.27
N GLN A 180 -26.01 -7.80 0.69
CA GLN A 180 -27.32 -7.18 1.01
C GLN A 180 -27.57 -6.86 2.47
N MET A 181 -26.77 -7.37 3.43
CA MET A 181 -27.10 -7.18 4.84
C MET A 181 -26.26 -6.13 5.58
N TYR A 182 -25.15 -5.60 4.97
CA TYR A 182 -24.22 -4.69 5.67
C TYR A 182 -23.72 -3.52 4.80
N THR A 183 -24.62 -2.87 4.06
CA THR A 183 -24.29 -1.69 3.22
C THR A 183 -23.84 -0.46 4.01
N ASN A 184 -23.74 -0.52 5.33
CA ASN A 184 -23.51 0.63 6.21
C ASN A 184 -22.19 0.61 7.00
N THR A 185 -21.11 0.01 6.49
CA THR A 185 -19.81 0.31 7.11
C THR A 185 -19.46 1.75 6.75
N SER A 186 -19.73 2.68 7.67
CA SER A 186 -19.49 4.10 7.46
C SER A 186 -18.01 4.37 7.18
N SER A 187 -17.70 5.43 6.43
CA SER A 187 -16.32 5.89 6.23
C SER A 187 -15.58 6.12 7.55
N ALA A 188 -16.32 6.53 8.60
CA ALA A 188 -15.80 6.69 9.96
C ALA A 188 -15.31 5.36 10.56
N ASN A 189 -16.07 4.27 10.42
CA ASN A 189 -15.69 2.95 10.92
C ASN A 189 -14.46 2.38 10.20
N LYS A 190 -14.40 2.57 8.87
CA LYS A 190 -13.23 2.19 8.06
C LYS A 190 -11.98 2.95 8.48
N ARG A 191 -12.12 4.27 8.71
CA ARG A 191 -11.04 5.15 9.17
C ARG A 191 -10.55 4.76 10.57
N ALA A 192 -11.46 4.53 11.52
CA ALA A 192 -11.11 4.06 12.86
C ALA A 192 -10.36 2.72 12.83
N ALA A 193 -10.78 1.78 11.97
CA ALA A 193 -10.12 0.50 11.78
C ALA A 193 -8.66 0.65 11.31
N VAL A 194 -8.41 1.53 10.34
CA VAL A 194 -7.06 1.74 9.78
C VAL A 194 -6.18 2.56 10.72
N ASN A 195 -6.75 3.50 11.49
CA ASN A 195 -6.01 4.30 12.46
C ASN A 195 -5.47 3.46 13.64
N ARG A 196 -6.13 2.36 14.02
CA ARG A 196 -5.60 1.41 15.02
C ARG A 196 -4.25 0.80 14.63
N LEU A 197 -3.86 0.89 13.36
CA LEU A 197 -2.58 0.38 12.86
C LEU A 197 -1.43 1.38 13.02
N ALA A 198 -1.71 2.67 13.21
CA ALA A 198 -0.68 3.71 13.29
C ALA A 198 0.20 3.59 14.54
N GLY A 199 -0.34 3.05 15.65
CA GLY A 199 0.37 2.89 16.93
C GLY A 199 1.23 1.62 17.10
N LYS A 200 1.21 0.69 16.14
CA LYS A 200 1.86 -0.63 16.26
C LYS A 200 2.56 -1.01 14.96
N GLY A 201 3.70 -0.45 14.65
CA GLY A 201 4.37 -0.88 13.46
C GLY A 201 5.64 -0.15 13.09
N VAL A 202 6.34 -0.78 12.19
CA VAL A 202 7.57 -0.31 11.58
C VAL A 202 7.31 1.04 10.90
N ALA A 203 7.76 2.11 11.55
CA ALA A 203 7.92 3.43 10.96
C ALA A 203 9.37 3.61 10.53
#